data_c2eb44dcd40ad74e793877b4a3c2a023
#
_entry.id   c2eb44dcd40ad74e793877b4a3c2a023
#
_cell.length_a   1.000
_cell.length_b   1.000
_cell.length_c   1.000
_cell.angle_alpha   90.00
_cell.angle_beta   90.00
_cell.angle_gamma   90.00
#
_symmetry.space_group_name_H-M   'P 1'
#
loop_
_entity.id
_entity.type
_entity.pdbx_description
1 polymer ?
#
loop_
_entity_poly.entity_id
_entity_poly.type
_entity_poly.pdbx_seq_one_letter_code
_entity_poly.pdbx_strand_id
1 'polypeptide(L)'
;MKKSISLTADGKKELEKELAELIANRPAITERIATARAFGDLSENEEYSSARNEQKVAEGRILEIQDILKNAKIIRGGSRTQANLGATLDIDFGGKKVTYTLVGPTEANPLEGKISNESPIGKKLMGRKAGESFDFNGKTVKIIEIK
;
A
#
# COMPACT_ATOMS: atom_id res chain seq x y z
N MET A 1 -4.69 21.25 -0.86
CA MET A 1 -5.50 20.30 -1.65
C MET A 1 -5.03 18.88 -1.41
N LYS A 2 -5.94 18.01 -0.99
CA LYS A 2 -5.59 16.61 -0.81
C LYS A 2 -5.56 15.91 -2.17
N LYS A 3 -4.46 15.24 -2.45
CA LYS A 3 -4.28 14.51 -3.69
C LYS A 3 -5.16 13.25 -3.67
N SER A 4 -5.94 13.03 -4.72
CA SER A 4 -6.75 11.83 -4.83
C SER A 4 -5.82 10.62 -5.08
N ILE A 5 -6.10 9.51 -4.36
CA ILE A 5 -5.31 8.28 -4.43
C ILE A 5 -6.14 7.23 -5.16
N SER A 6 -5.50 6.51 -6.06
CA SER A 6 -6.16 5.42 -6.78
C SER A 6 -5.97 4.10 -6.04
N LEU A 7 -7.05 3.35 -5.86
CA LEU A 7 -7.05 2.05 -5.20
C LEU A 7 -7.76 1.01 -6.05
N THR A 8 -7.25 -0.21 -6.02
CA THR A 8 -8.01 -1.36 -6.53
C THR A 8 -9.09 -1.73 -5.52
N ALA A 9 -10.09 -2.49 -5.95
CA ALA A 9 -11.13 -2.98 -5.04
C ALA A 9 -10.54 -3.83 -3.92
N ASP A 10 -9.52 -4.65 -4.22
CA ASP A 10 -8.85 -5.48 -3.23
C ASP A 10 -8.05 -4.64 -2.23
N GLY A 11 -7.36 -3.61 -2.71
CA GLY A 11 -6.64 -2.68 -1.84
C GLY A 11 -7.56 -1.95 -0.88
N LYS A 12 -8.74 -1.55 -1.36
CA LYS A 12 -9.76 -0.94 -0.52
C LYS A 12 -10.21 -1.90 0.59
N LYS A 13 -10.47 -3.16 0.24
CA LYS A 13 -10.88 -4.18 1.21
C LYS A 13 -9.80 -4.42 2.26
N GLU A 14 -8.53 -4.47 1.86
CA GLU A 14 -7.42 -4.65 2.78
C GLU A 14 -7.33 -3.49 3.77
N LEU A 15 -7.49 -2.25 3.30
CA LEU A 15 -7.48 -1.07 4.16
C LEU A 15 -8.68 -1.05 5.11
N GLU A 16 -9.86 -1.42 4.64
CA GLU A 16 -11.05 -1.51 5.48
C GLU A 16 -10.86 -2.55 6.59
N LYS A 17 -10.23 -3.69 6.27
CA LYS A 17 -9.91 -4.73 7.24
C LYS A 17 -8.91 -4.23 8.28
N GLU A 18 -7.84 -3.59 7.83
CA GLU A 18 -6.83 -3.02 8.73
C GLU A 18 -7.46 -1.99 9.66
N LEU A 19 -8.31 -1.12 9.12
CA LEU A 19 -9.02 -0.11 9.90
C LEU A 19 -9.90 -0.75 10.98
N ALA A 20 -10.66 -1.78 10.61
CA ALA A 20 -11.52 -2.48 11.56
C ALA A 20 -10.71 -3.14 12.69
N GLU A 21 -9.56 -3.74 12.38
CA GLU A 21 -8.68 -4.33 13.36
C GLU A 21 -8.09 -3.29 14.32
N LEU A 22 -7.66 -2.15 13.78
CA LEU A 22 -7.13 -1.05 14.60
C LEU A 22 -8.18 -0.49 15.54
N ILE A 23 -9.41 -0.29 15.06
CA ILE A 23 -10.51 0.21 15.89
C ILE A 23 -10.87 -0.82 16.97
N ALA A 24 -10.93 -2.10 16.61
CA ALA A 24 -11.23 -3.18 17.55
C ALA A 24 -10.18 -3.30 18.65
N ASN A 25 -8.94 -2.90 18.38
CA ASN A 25 -7.85 -2.96 19.35
C ASN A 25 -7.77 -1.75 20.28
N ARG A 26 -8.55 -0.69 20.03
CA ARG A 26 -8.57 0.51 20.87
C ARG A 26 -8.83 0.22 22.35
N PRO A 27 -9.85 -0.60 22.70
CA PRO A 27 -10.11 -0.88 24.13
C PRO A 27 -8.95 -1.55 24.85
N ALA A 28 -8.24 -2.48 24.15
CA ALA A 28 -7.08 -3.16 24.73
C ALA A 28 -5.95 -2.18 25.05
N ILE A 29 -5.69 -1.24 24.16
CA ILE A 29 -4.66 -0.21 24.36
C ILE A 29 -5.06 0.71 25.52
N THR A 30 -6.31 1.15 25.54
CA THR A 30 -6.85 2.02 26.61
C THR A 30 -6.72 1.33 27.98
N GLU A 31 -7.04 0.04 28.04
CA GLU A 31 -6.90 -0.75 29.28
C GLU A 31 -5.46 -0.84 29.74
N ARG A 32 -4.53 -1.08 28.81
CA ARG A 32 -3.10 -1.12 29.12
C ARG A 32 -2.60 0.21 29.69
N ILE A 33 -3.07 1.33 29.11
CA ILE A 33 -2.74 2.67 29.62
C ILE A 33 -3.26 2.85 31.02
N ALA A 34 -4.52 2.49 31.28
CA ALA A 34 -5.13 2.60 32.58
C ALA A 34 -4.39 1.75 33.63
N THR A 35 -4.05 0.52 33.28
CA THR A 35 -3.30 -0.40 34.13
C THR A 35 -1.93 0.17 34.48
N ALA A 36 -1.22 0.64 33.47
CA ALA A 36 0.13 1.23 33.67
C ALA A 36 0.08 2.49 34.53
N ARG A 37 -0.95 3.32 34.33
CA ARG A 37 -1.17 4.54 35.13
C ARG A 37 -1.36 4.22 36.60
N ALA A 38 -1.99 3.10 36.91
CA ALA A 38 -2.25 2.67 38.29
C ALA A 38 -0.98 2.34 39.07
N PHE A 39 0.16 2.10 38.41
CA PHE A 39 1.44 1.83 39.06
C PHE A 39 2.11 3.06 39.68
N GLY A 40 1.59 4.25 39.44
CA GLY A 40 1.98 5.47 40.13
C GLY A 40 2.98 6.37 39.43
N ASP A 41 4.25 6.04 39.42
CA ASP A 41 5.28 6.95 38.85
C ASP A 41 5.29 6.89 37.31
N LEU A 42 4.58 7.83 36.70
CA LEU A 42 4.43 7.89 35.25
C LEU A 42 5.65 8.38 34.52
N SER A 43 6.55 9.11 35.20
CA SER A 43 7.73 9.69 34.56
C SER A 43 8.78 8.63 34.23
N GLU A 44 8.83 7.53 34.99
CA GLU A 44 9.77 6.44 34.79
C GLU A 44 9.10 5.13 34.37
N ASN A 45 7.79 5.19 34.11
CA ASN A 45 7.01 4.00 33.78
C ASN A 45 7.10 3.71 32.29
N GLU A 46 7.99 2.79 31.92
CA GLU A 46 8.19 2.36 30.52
C GLU A 46 6.92 1.73 29.94
N GLU A 47 6.18 0.99 30.73
CA GLU A 47 4.92 0.38 30.29
C GLU A 47 3.89 1.44 29.89
N TYR A 48 3.79 2.49 30.69
CA TYR A 48 2.91 3.62 30.38
C TYR A 48 3.34 4.31 29.08
N SER A 49 4.63 4.62 28.97
CA SER A 49 5.18 5.29 27.80
C SER A 49 5.00 4.45 26.54
N SER A 50 5.24 3.13 26.64
CA SER A 50 5.05 2.20 25.53
C SER A 50 3.59 2.13 25.07
N ALA A 51 2.67 2.03 26.03
CA ALA A 51 1.24 1.98 25.71
C ALA A 51 0.73 3.28 25.09
N ARG A 52 1.21 4.43 25.58
CA ARG A 52 0.88 5.74 25.00
C ARG A 52 1.42 5.88 23.58
N ASN A 53 2.65 5.40 23.34
CA ASN A 53 3.23 5.43 22.01
C ASN A 53 2.46 4.54 21.05
N GLU A 54 2.07 3.35 21.49
CA GLU A 54 1.25 2.43 20.69
C GLU A 54 -0.08 3.08 20.32
N GLN A 55 -0.72 3.77 21.27
CA GLN A 55 -1.95 4.51 21.03
C GLN A 55 -1.75 5.58 19.94
N LYS A 56 -0.67 6.34 20.06
CA LYS A 56 -0.36 7.41 19.11
C LYS A 56 -0.16 6.85 17.68
N VAL A 57 0.60 5.77 17.56
CA VAL A 57 0.86 5.13 16.27
C VAL A 57 -0.44 4.58 15.67
N ALA A 58 -1.25 3.88 16.49
CA ALA A 58 -2.51 3.31 16.05
C ALA A 58 -3.51 4.39 15.60
N GLU A 59 -3.65 5.48 16.38
CA GLU A 59 -4.56 6.57 16.03
C GLU A 59 -4.11 7.31 14.78
N GLY A 60 -2.80 7.48 14.58
CA GLY A 60 -2.25 8.09 13.37
C GLY A 60 -2.57 7.24 12.14
N ARG A 61 -2.43 5.92 12.25
CA ARG A 61 -2.73 5.00 11.15
C ARG A 61 -4.23 4.98 10.83
N ILE A 62 -5.08 5.02 11.87
CA ILE A 62 -6.54 5.09 11.69
C ILE A 62 -6.90 6.33 10.86
N LEU A 63 -6.37 7.49 11.23
CA LEU A 63 -6.64 8.73 10.52
C LEU A 63 -6.15 8.67 9.07
N GLU A 64 -4.97 8.11 8.85
CA GLU A 64 -4.40 7.94 7.51
C GLU A 64 -5.29 7.07 6.63
N ILE A 65 -5.73 5.91 7.16
CA ILE A 65 -6.60 4.99 6.41
C ILE A 65 -7.95 5.65 6.12
N GLN A 66 -8.54 6.32 7.11
CA GLN A 66 -9.81 7.01 6.92
C GLN A 66 -9.71 8.08 5.83
N ASP A 67 -8.61 8.81 5.80
CA ASP A 67 -8.36 9.82 4.77
C ASP A 67 -8.21 9.19 3.38
N ILE A 68 -7.44 8.10 3.29
CA ILE A 68 -7.27 7.36 2.03
C ILE A 68 -8.62 6.86 1.52
N LEU A 69 -9.42 6.21 2.37
CA LEU A 69 -10.72 5.66 1.99
C LEU A 69 -11.72 6.73 1.58
N LYS A 70 -11.65 7.89 2.21
CA LYS A 70 -12.52 9.02 1.89
C LYS A 70 -12.21 9.63 0.52
N ASN A 71 -10.93 9.71 0.16
CA ASN A 71 -10.47 10.42 -1.02
C ASN A 71 -10.06 9.51 -2.18
N ALA A 72 -10.08 8.19 -1.99
CA ALA A 72 -9.62 7.25 -3.00
C ALA A 72 -10.64 7.07 -4.13
N LYS A 73 -10.11 6.89 -5.33
CA LYS A 73 -10.89 6.46 -6.49
C LYS A 73 -10.68 4.97 -6.66
N ILE A 74 -11.78 4.23 -6.81
CA ILE A 74 -11.73 2.80 -7.04
C ILE A 74 -11.46 2.56 -8.51
N ILE A 75 -10.43 1.77 -8.80
CA ILE A 75 -10.05 1.42 -10.15
C ILE A 75 -10.45 -0.03 -10.39
N ARG A 76 -11.16 -0.27 -11.49
CA ARG A 76 -11.52 -1.62 -11.90
C ARG A 76 -10.28 -2.31 -12.46
N GLY A 77 -10.27 -3.64 -12.41
CA GLY A 77 -9.17 -4.46 -12.90
C GLY A 77 -8.68 -4.04 -14.28
N GLY A 78 -7.39 -4.24 -14.52
CA GLY A 78 -6.70 -3.70 -15.66
C GLY A 78 -7.16 -4.23 -17.01
N SER A 79 -6.87 -3.47 -18.05
CA SER A 79 -7.09 -3.85 -19.43
C SER A 79 -6.06 -4.90 -19.86
N ARG A 80 -6.51 -5.90 -20.62
CA ARG A 80 -5.59 -6.89 -21.21
C ARG A 80 -4.84 -6.34 -22.41
N THR A 81 -5.25 -5.20 -22.95
CA THR A 81 -4.64 -4.61 -24.13
C THR A 81 -3.57 -3.57 -23.79
N GLN A 82 -3.63 -3.02 -22.59
CA GLN A 82 -2.76 -1.93 -22.20
C GLN A 82 -2.43 -2.01 -20.70
N ALA A 83 -1.22 -1.64 -20.35
CA ALA A 83 -0.77 -1.65 -18.96
C ALA A 83 -1.36 -0.47 -18.19
N ASN A 84 -2.44 -0.73 -17.46
CA ASN A 84 -3.12 0.24 -16.61
C ASN A 84 -3.08 -0.21 -15.15
N LEU A 85 -3.55 0.64 -14.25
CA LEU A 85 -3.67 0.27 -12.84
C LEU A 85 -4.54 -0.98 -12.71
N GLY A 86 -4.07 -1.94 -11.90
CA GLY A 86 -4.72 -3.23 -11.71
C GLY A 86 -4.26 -4.30 -12.69
N ALA A 87 -3.50 -3.95 -13.74
CA ALA A 87 -3.00 -4.91 -14.71
C ALA A 87 -1.86 -5.74 -14.13
N THR A 88 -1.84 -7.03 -14.45
CA THR A 88 -0.73 -7.93 -14.13
C THR A 88 0.06 -8.15 -15.41
N LEU A 89 1.36 -7.88 -15.36
CA LEU A 89 2.25 -7.92 -16.50
C LEU A 89 3.30 -9.00 -16.32
N ASP A 90 3.45 -9.86 -17.36
CA ASP A 90 4.60 -10.74 -17.45
C ASP A 90 5.65 -9.99 -18.26
N ILE A 91 6.83 -9.79 -17.68
CA ILE A 91 7.87 -8.93 -18.23
C ILE A 91 9.19 -9.68 -18.30
N ASP A 92 9.91 -9.45 -19.40
CA ASP A 92 11.31 -9.85 -19.53
C ASP A 92 12.18 -8.64 -19.17
N PHE A 93 12.81 -8.71 -17.99
CA PHE A 93 13.65 -7.63 -17.49
C PHE A 93 15.12 -8.03 -17.64
N GLY A 94 15.73 -7.60 -18.74
CA GLY A 94 17.14 -7.88 -19.01
C GLY A 94 17.47 -9.38 -19.11
N GLY A 95 16.56 -10.19 -19.65
CA GLY A 95 16.71 -11.64 -19.77
C GLY A 95 16.10 -12.43 -18.63
N LYS A 96 15.59 -11.76 -17.60
CA LYS A 96 14.96 -12.39 -16.44
C LYS A 96 13.45 -12.16 -16.49
N LYS A 97 12.67 -13.22 -16.41
CA LYS A 97 11.21 -13.12 -16.41
C LYS A 97 10.69 -12.79 -15.01
N VAL A 98 9.90 -11.74 -14.93
CA VAL A 98 9.26 -11.31 -13.67
C VAL A 98 7.80 -10.98 -13.93
N THR A 99 6.96 -11.10 -12.90
CA THR A 99 5.55 -10.74 -12.97
C THR A 99 5.30 -9.57 -12.04
N TYR A 100 4.76 -8.48 -12.58
CA TYR A 100 4.43 -7.30 -11.81
C TYR A 100 2.96 -6.95 -11.97
N THR A 101 2.35 -6.47 -10.88
CA THR A 101 1.00 -5.90 -10.90
C THR A 101 1.13 -4.40 -10.66
N LEU A 102 0.55 -3.59 -11.55
CA LEU A 102 0.55 -2.14 -11.38
C LEU A 102 -0.54 -1.74 -10.39
N VAL A 103 -0.15 -1.05 -9.34
CA VAL A 103 -1.06 -0.64 -8.26
C VAL A 103 -0.83 0.83 -7.92
N GLY A 104 -1.71 1.40 -7.09
CA GLY A 104 -1.50 2.73 -6.55
C GLY A 104 -0.41 2.73 -5.49
N PRO A 105 0.12 3.93 -5.12
CA PRO A 105 1.23 4.03 -4.16
C PRO A 105 0.97 3.39 -2.81
N THR A 106 -0.29 3.39 -2.35
CA THR A 106 -0.64 2.84 -1.03
C THR A 106 -0.64 1.32 -0.99
N GLU A 107 -0.74 0.67 -2.16
CA GLU A 107 -0.76 -0.78 -2.29
C GLU A 107 0.60 -1.35 -2.71
N ALA A 108 1.57 -0.50 -3.03
CA ALA A 108 2.86 -0.94 -3.56
C ALA A 108 3.61 -1.83 -2.57
N ASN A 109 4.05 -2.97 -3.06
CA ASN A 109 4.88 -3.91 -2.32
C ASN A 109 5.76 -4.66 -3.31
N PRO A 110 6.98 -4.15 -3.60
CA PRO A 110 7.87 -4.77 -4.60
C PRO A 110 8.20 -6.23 -4.31
N LEU A 111 8.25 -6.62 -3.04
CA LEU A 111 8.53 -8.01 -2.66
C LEU A 111 7.41 -8.96 -3.10
N GLU A 112 6.18 -8.48 -3.21
CA GLU A 112 5.05 -9.25 -3.71
C GLU A 112 4.77 -9.00 -5.20
N GLY A 113 5.64 -8.25 -5.87
CA GLY A 113 5.47 -7.92 -7.27
C GLY A 113 4.46 -6.80 -7.54
N LYS A 114 4.06 -6.07 -6.50
CA LYS A 114 3.14 -4.93 -6.63
C LYS A 114 3.94 -3.64 -6.80
N ILE A 115 3.92 -3.09 -7.99
CA ILE A 115 4.71 -1.92 -8.38
C ILE A 115 3.80 -0.69 -8.49
N SER A 116 4.18 0.39 -7.82
CA SER A 116 3.44 1.64 -7.90
C SER A 116 3.52 2.24 -9.31
N ASN A 117 2.39 2.74 -9.80
CA ASN A 117 2.34 3.50 -11.04
C ASN A 117 3.14 4.80 -10.97
N GLU A 118 3.45 5.27 -9.77
CA GLU A 118 4.28 6.47 -9.57
C GLU A 118 5.77 6.16 -9.43
N SER A 119 6.15 4.87 -9.32
CA SER A 119 7.55 4.47 -9.29
C SER A 119 8.22 4.69 -10.65
N PRO A 120 9.55 4.80 -10.71
CA PRO A 120 10.25 4.99 -12.00
C PRO A 120 9.91 3.92 -13.04
N ILE A 121 9.91 2.64 -12.66
CA ILE A 121 9.56 1.55 -13.58
C ILE A 121 8.06 1.57 -13.90
N GLY A 122 7.21 1.86 -12.90
CA GLY A 122 5.76 1.93 -13.09
C GLY A 122 5.35 3.00 -14.08
N LYS A 123 5.98 4.16 -14.03
CA LYS A 123 5.74 5.24 -14.99
C LYS A 123 6.10 4.83 -16.41
N LYS A 124 7.15 4.04 -16.58
CA LYS A 124 7.58 3.53 -17.88
C LYS A 124 6.62 2.45 -18.40
N LEU A 125 6.04 1.67 -17.51
CA LEU A 125 5.12 0.59 -17.88
C LEU A 125 3.71 1.09 -18.21
N MET A 126 3.25 2.15 -17.54
CA MET A 126 1.90 2.67 -17.74
C MET A 126 1.61 3.02 -19.20
N GLY A 127 0.48 2.52 -19.71
CA GLY A 127 0.02 2.80 -21.05
C GLY A 127 0.65 1.93 -22.14
N ARG A 128 1.61 1.08 -21.81
CA ARG A 128 2.29 0.22 -22.79
C ARG A 128 1.44 -1.00 -23.11
N LYS A 129 1.68 -1.55 -24.29
CA LYS A 129 0.98 -2.75 -24.79
C LYS A 129 1.92 -3.94 -24.76
N ALA A 130 1.33 -5.15 -24.78
CA ALA A 130 2.11 -6.39 -24.92
C ALA A 130 2.95 -6.34 -26.18
N GLY A 131 4.20 -6.78 -26.07
CA GLY A 131 5.16 -6.74 -27.18
C GLY A 131 6.03 -5.49 -27.25
N GLU A 132 5.65 -4.43 -26.53
CA GLU A 132 6.46 -3.22 -26.46
C GLU A 132 7.66 -3.41 -25.55
N SER A 133 8.75 -2.72 -25.85
CA SER A 133 9.96 -2.74 -25.03
C SER A 133 10.51 -1.33 -24.84
N PHE A 134 11.28 -1.16 -23.78
CA PHE A 134 11.96 0.10 -23.48
C PHE A 134 13.21 -0.19 -22.65
N ASP A 135 14.11 0.79 -22.58
CA ASP A 135 15.32 0.67 -21.76
C ASP A 135 15.07 1.28 -20.39
N PHE A 136 15.52 0.56 -19.35
CA PHE A 136 15.43 1.02 -17.98
C PHE A 136 16.71 0.62 -17.23
N ASN A 137 17.43 1.63 -16.72
CA ASN A 137 18.69 1.43 -15.99
C ASN A 137 19.71 0.54 -16.75
N GLY A 138 19.81 0.73 -18.07
CA GLY A 138 20.74 -0.02 -18.90
C GLY A 138 20.30 -1.43 -19.29
N LYS A 139 19.07 -1.81 -18.92
CA LYS A 139 18.48 -3.11 -19.27
C LYS A 139 17.26 -2.92 -20.16
N THR A 140 17.06 -3.84 -21.07
CA THR A 140 15.86 -3.82 -21.91
C THR A 140 14.72 -4.52 -21.19
N VAL A 141 13.59 -3.80 -21.06
CA VAL A 141 12.36 -4.31 -20.45
C VAL A 141 11.34 -4.55 -21.56
N LYS A 142 10.85 -5.77 -21.70
CA LYS A 142 9.85 -6.13 -22.70
C LYS A 142 8.61 -6.68 -22.02
N ILE A 143 7.44 -6.18 -22.41
CA ILE A 143 6.15 -6.67 -21.91
C ILE A 143 5.77 -7.89 -22.76
N ILE A 144 5.73 -9.07 -22.12
CA ILE A 144 5.41 -10.32 -22.79
C ILE A 144 3.90 -10.49 -22.90
N GLU A 145 3.20 -10.31 -21.79
CA GLU A 145 1.74 -10.52 -21.71
C GLU A 145 1.14 -9.60 -20.67
N ILE A 146 -0.10 -9.17 -20.91
CA ILE A 146 -0.92 -8.41 -19.96
C ILE A 146 -2.13 -9.27 -19.61
N LYS A 147 -2.31 -9.52 -18.32
CA LYS A 147 -3.44 -10.33 -17.82
C LYS A 147 -4.52 -9.49 -17.19
#